data_90d69a53e14b3499e4afd1f793cf698f
#
_entry.id   90d69a53e14b3499e4afd1f793cf698f
#
_cell.length_a   1.000
_cell.length_b   1.000
_cell.length_c   1.000
_cell.angle_alpha   90.00
_cell.angle_beta   90.00
_cell.angle_gamma   90.00
#
_symmetry.space_group_name_H-M   'P 1'
#
loop_
_entity.id
_entity.type
_entity.pdbx_description
1 polymer ?
#
loop_
_entity_poly.entity_id
_entity_poly.type
_entity_poly.pdbx_seq_one_letter_code
_entity_poly.pdbx_strand_id
1 'polypeptide(L)'
;EVPLEEVNSDIRRNAKTVNFGIIYGISAFGLSERLGIPRKEAAMIIQNYFEKYKGIKAFMDRSIEMAKEKGYVETLMGRRRYLNDINSRNAIVRGFAERNAINAPIQGSSADMIKVAMIRIYEEMRKAKLKSKMILQVHDELVFDALREELETLKTIVEKEMREALPLKVPVVVEMNTGENWLNAH
;
A
#
# COMPACT_ATOMS: atom_id res chain seq x y z
N GLU A 1 15.48 19.58 -10.61
CA GLU A 1 14.13 19.58 -10.03
C GLU A 1 13.19 20.21 -11.06
N VAL A 2 12.03 19.60 -11.27
CA VAL A 2 11.01 20.09 -12.19
C VAL A 2 9.92 20.76 -11.36
N PRO A 3 9.49 22.00 -11.65
CA PRO A 3 8.36 22.65 -10.99
C PRO A 3 7.08 21.81 -11.12
N LEU A 4 6.17 21.91 -10.15
CA LEU A 4 4.93 21.09 -10.15
C LEU A 4 4.07 21.33 -11.39
N GLU A 5 4.08 22.55 -11.91
CA GLU A 5 3.33 22.98 -13.10
C GLU A 5 3.84 22.34 -14.40
N GLU A 6 5.09 21.88 -14.40
CA GLU A 6 5.74 21.23 -15.55
C GLU A 6 5.69 19.70 -15.49
N VAL A 7 5.09 19.14 -14.41
CA VAL A 7 4.97 17.70 -14.23
C VAL A 7 3.91 17.14 -15.16
N ASN A 8 4.35 16.54 -16.27
CA ASN A 8 3.48 15.81 -17.19
C ASN A 8 3.24 14.35 -16.73
N SER A 9 2.40 13.62 -17.48
CA SER A 9 2.03 12.23 -17.19
C SER A 9 3.24 11.28 -17.15
N ASP A 10 4.24 11.51 -18.01
CA ASP A 10 5.43 10.65 -18.10
C ASP A 10 6.37 10.88 -16.91
N ILE A 11 6.60 12.13 -16.54
CA ILE A 11 7.39 12.46 -15.34
C ILE A 11 6.73 11.88 -14.10
N ARG A 12 5.39 12.01 -13.98
CA ARG A 12 4.63 11.44 -12.87
C ARG A 12 4.72 9.92 -12.84
N ARG A 13 4.60 9.25 -14.00
CA ARG A 13 4.74 7.79 -14.14
C ARG A 13 6.14 7.32 -13.73
N ASN A 14 7.18 8.00 -14.19
CA ASN A 14 8.56 7.68 -13.85
C ASN A 14 8.82 7.88 -12.36
N ALA A 15 8.34 8.97 -11.76
CA ALA A 15 8.44 9.21 -10.33
C ALA A 15 7.74 8.11 -9.49
N LYS A 16 6.54 7.66 -9.90
CA LYS A 16 5.86 6.51 -9.30
C LYS A 16 6.70 5.23 -9.43
N THR A 17 7.24 4.97 -10.62
CA THR A 17 8.09 3.79 -10.89
C THR A 17 9.33 3.77 -9.99
N VAL A 18 10.00 4.91 -9.82
CA VAL A 18 11.14 5.04 -8.92
C VAL A 18 10.72 4.80 -7.47
N ASN A 19 9.72 5.55 -7.00
CA ASN A 19 9.30 5.52 -5.59
C ASN A 19 8.82 4.12 -5.16
N PHE A 20 7.86 3.56 -5.89
CA PHE A 20 7.36 2.21 -5.58
C PHE A 20 8.41 1.13 -5.86
N GLY A 21 9.19 1.26 -6.94
CA GLY A 21 10.26 0.32 -7.25
C GLY A 21 11.26 0.20 -6.11
N ILE A 22 11.75 1.32 -5.58
CA ILE A 22 12.72 1.34 -4.49
C ILE A 22 12.13 0.77 -3.20
N ILE A 23 10.92 1.19 -2.81
CA ILE A 23 10.22 0.68 -1.63
C ILE A 23 10.02 -0.85 -1.72
N TYR A 24 9.76 -1.36 -2.92
CA TYR A 24 9.61 -2.81 -3.14
C TYR A 24 10.92 -3.53 -3.47
N GLY A 25 12.06 -2.88 -3.27
CA GLY A 25 13.38 -3.52 -3.35
C GLY A 25 13.87 -3.75 -4.77
N ILE A 26 13.58 -2.85 -5.72
CA ILE A 26 14.10 -2.92 -7.09
C ILE A 26 15.62 -2.77 -7.09
N SER A 27 16.30 -3.58 -7.91
CA SER A 27 17.73 -3.42 -8.15
C SER A 27 18.02 -2.29 -9.13
N ALA A 28 19.27 -1.80 -9.16
CA ALA A 28 19.71 -0.82 -10.17
C ALA A 28 19.54 -1.34 -11.61
N PHE A 29 19.69 -2.65 -11.82
CA PHE A 29 19.41 -3.27 -13.12
C PHE A 29 17.90 -3.20 -13.44
N GLY A 30 17.03 -3.61 -12.53
CA GLY A 30 15.57 -3.57 -12.75
C GLY A 30 15.03 -2.15 -12.94
N LEU A 31 15.62 -1.15 -12.26
CA LEU A 31 15.23 0.25 -12.42
C LEU A 31 15.71 0.81 -13.77
N SER A 32 16.94 0.47 -14.18
CA SER A 32 17.51 0.80 -15.48
C SER A 32 16.63 0.32 -16.63
N GLU A 33 16.20 -0.94 -16.61
CA GLU A 33 15.32 -1.53 -17.62
C GLU A 33 13.95 -0.82 -17.69
N ARG A 34 13.37 -0.49 -16.53
CA ARG A 34 12.03 0.15 -16.47
C ARG A 34 12.03 1.59 -16.94
N LEU A 35 13.10 2.32 -16.71
CA LEU A 35 13.22 3.73 -17.07
C LEU A 35 13.92 3.96 -18.42
N GLY A 36 14.55 2.92 -19.00
CA GLY A 36 15.37 3.06 -20.21
C GLY A 36 16.64 3.90 -20.01
N ILE A 37 17.23 3.88 -18.81
CA ILE A 37 18.41 4.68 -18.44
C ILE A 37 19.62 3.79 -18.17
N PRO A 38 20.85 4.32 -18.22
CA PRO A 38 22.06 3.57 -17.86
C PRO A 38 22.00 3.04 -16.41
N ARG A 39 22.51 1.82 -16.20
CA ARG A 39 22.53 1.20 -14.85
C ARG A 39 23.25 2.05 -13.80
N LYS A 40 24.27 2.81 -14.20
CA LYS A 40 25.00 3.72 -13.30
C LYS A 40 24.10 4.85 -12.81
N GLU A 41 23.28 5.40 -13.69
CA GLU A 41 22.29 6.44 -13.35
C GLU A 41 21.19 5.88 -12.44
N ALA A 42 20.66 4.71 -12.75
CA ALA A 42 19.70 4.03 -11.87
C ALA A 42 20.25 3.77 -10.46
N ALA A 43 21.53 3.39 -10.35
CA ALA A 43 22.21 3.22 -9.06
C ALA A 43 22.32 4.54 -8.29
N MET A 44 22.65 5.64 -8.97
CA MET A 44 22.71 6.98 -8.36
C MET A 44 21.32 7.44 -7.88
N ILE A 45 20.27 7.19 -8.64
CA ILE A 45 18.88 7.50 -8.24
C ILE A 45 18.54 6.77 -6.93
N ILE A 46 18.83 5.47 -6.84
CA ILE A 46 18.59 4.66 -5.64
C ILE A 46 19.40 5.20 -4.44
N GLN A 47 20.66 5.52 -4.65
CA GLN A 47 21.52 6.07 -3.61
C GLN A 47 20.96 7.40 -3.09
N ASN A 48 20.69 8.36 -3.97
CA ASN A 48 20.14 9.67 -3.62
C ASN A 48 18.79 9.54 -2.90
N TYR A 49 17.96 8.58 -3.31
CA TYR A 49 16.70 8.29 -2.64
C TYR A 49 16.91 7.89 -1.18
N PHE A 50 17.82 6.98 -0.90
CA PHE A 50 18.10 6.56 0.47
C PHE A 50 18.84 7.59 1.32
N GLU A 51 19.65 8.45 0.71
CA GLU A 51 20.24 9.61 1.39
C GLU A 51 19.18 10.61 1.83
N LYS A 52 18.18 10.85 0.98
CA LYS A 52 17.06 11.73 1.28
C LYS A 52 16.07 11.09 2.27
N TYR A 53 15.78 9.81 2.12
CA TYR A 53 14.79 9.09 2.91
C TYR A 53 15.42 8.02 3.81
N LYS A 54 16.28 8.43 4.71
CA LYS A 54 17.03 7.53 5.63
C LYS A 54 16.12 6.61 6.46
N GLY A 55 14.92 7.08 6.83
CA GLY A 55 13.93 6.29 7.57
C GLY A 55 13.42 5.08 6.78
N ILE A 56 13.29 5.19 5.45
CA ILE A 56 12.87 4.08 4.60
C ILE A 56 13.97 3.02 4.56
N LYS A 57 15.24 3.43 4.34
CA LYS A 57 16.37 2.49 4.38
C LYS A 57 16.45 1.75 5.71
N ALA A 58 16.37 2.48 6.82
CA ALA A 58 16.40 1.89 8.16
C ALA A 58 15.23 0.93 8.41
N PHE A 59 14.03 1.21 7.89
CA PHE A 59 12.89 0.28 7.95
C PHE A 59 13.16 -1.00 7.17
N MET A 60 13.68 -0.89 5.94
CA MET A 60 13.98 -2.05 5.10
C MET A 60 15.02 -2.96 5.76
N ASP A 61 16.11 -2.39 6.26
CA ASP A 61 17.19 -3.13 6.92
C ASP A 61 16.67 -3.86 8.16
N ARG A 62 15.95 -3.16 9.05
CA ARG A 62 15.33 -3.77 10.25
C ARG A 62 14.34 -4.88 9.90
N SER A 63 13.55 -4.73 8.84
CA SER A 63 12.59 -5.76 8.42
C SER A 63 13.30 -7.04 7.99
N ILE A 64 14.42 -6.91 7.27
CA ILE A 64 15.24 -8.07 6.84
C ILE A 64 15.92 -8.71 8.07
N GLU A 65 16.53 -7.92 8.95
CA GLU A 65 17.19 -8.42 10.16
C GLU A 65 16.21 -9.17 11.06
N MET A 66 15.06 -8.58 11.35
CA MET A 66 14.00 -9.23 12.12
C MET A 66 13.52 -10.53 11.47
N ALA A 67 13.36 -10.53 10.15
CA ALA A 67 12.98 -11.74 9.43
C ALA A 67 14.05 -12.84 9.52
N LYS A 68 15.34 -12.49 9.44
CA LYS A 68 16.46 -13.44 9.59
C LYS A 68 16.52 -14.03 10.98
N GLU A 69 16.23 -13.25 12.02
CA GLU A 69 16.24 -13.67 13.41
C GLU A 69 15.02 -14.52 13.75
N LYS A 70 13.80 -14.07 13.38
CA LYS A 70 12.54 -14.67 13.83
C LYS A 70 11.95 -15.69 12.85
N GLY A 71 12.37 -15.66 11.57
CA GLY A 71 11.79 -16.45 10.50
C GLY A 71 10.47 -15.92 9.96
N TYR A 72 10.00 -14.75 10.43
CA TYR A 72 8.77 -14.10 9.98
C TYR A 72 8.83 -12.59 10.13
N VAL A 73 7.89 -11.91 9.49
CA VAL A 73 7.57 -10.49 9.70
C VAL A 73 6.11 -10.33 10.11
N GLU A 74 5.77 -9.20 10.71
CA GLU A 74 4.43 -8.91 11.23
C GLU A 74 3.83 -7.65 10.62
N THR A 75 2.52 -7.64 10.48
CA THR A 75 1.74 -6.43 10.18
C THR A 75 1.62 -5.55 11.42
N LEU A 76 1.06 -4.35 11.28
CA LEU A 76 0.75 -3.46 12.42
C LEU A 76 -0.22 -4.09 13.42
N MET A 77 -1.02 -5.07 12.99
CA MET A 77 -1.96 -5.81 13.83
C MET A 77 -1.38 -7.15 14.34
N GLY A 78 -0.08 -7.41 14.15
CA GLY A 78 0.59 -8.61 14.63
C GLY A 78 0.33 -9.89 13.81
N ARG A 79 -0.28 -9.78 12.65
CA ARG A 79 -0.45 -10.93 11.75
C ARG A 79 0.88 -11.29 11.10
N ARG A 80 1.28 -12.55 11.19
CA ARG A 80 2.60 -13.05 10.79
C ARG A 80 2.62 -13.56 9.37
N ARG A 81 3.72 -13.26 8.67
CA ARG A 81 4.12 -13.94 7.43
C ARG A 81 5.45 -14.63 7.61
N TYR A 82 5.44 -15.95 7.59
CA TYR A 82 6.65 -16.77 7.67
C TYR A 82 7.46 -16.71 6.38
N LEU A 83 8.78 -16.66 6.51
CA LEU A 83 9.75 -16.50 5.41
C LEU A 83 10.83 -17.59 5.53
N ASN A 84 10.46 -18.81 5.21
CA ASN A 84 11.32 -19.99 5.39
C ASN A 84 12.66 -19.88 4.65
N ASP A 85 12.68 -19.15 3.54
CA ASP A 85 13.84 -18.98 2.66
C ASP A 85 14.72 -17.77 2.98
N ILE A 86 14.43 -17.04 4.08
CA ILE A 86 15.14 -15.79 4.41
C ILE A 86 16.66 -16.00 4.65
N ASN A 87 17.04 -17.18 5.13
CA ASN A 87 18.42 -17.57 5.37
C ASN A 87 18.98 -18.54 4.31
N SER A 88 18.34 -18.64 3.13
CA SER A 88 18.78 -19.51 2.04
C SER A 88 20.20 -19.16 1.57
N ARG A 89 21.02 -20.19 1.31
CA ARG A 89 22.34 -20.01 0.69
C ARG A 89 22.26 -19.56 -0.77
N ASN A 90 21.16 -19.88 -1.45
CA ASN A 90 20.90 -19.39 -2.80
C ASN A 90 20.54 -17.90 -2.77
N ALA A 91 21.35 -17.05 -3.37
CA ALA A 91 21.19 -15.60 -3.37
C ALA A 91 19.89 -15.13 -4.05
N ILE A 92 19.41 -15.85 -5.07
CA ILE A 92 18.17 -15.51 -5.79
C ILE A 92 16.97 -15.76 -4.88
N VAL A 93 16.91 -16.95 -4.25
CA VAL A 93 15.85 -17.36 -3.33
C VAL A 93 15.82 -16.44 -2.10
N ARG A 94 16.99 -16.20 -1.50
CA ARG A 94 17.13 -15.27 -0.37
C ARG A 94 16.69 -13.86 -0.74
N GLY A 95 17.10 -13.33 -1.89
CA GLY A 95 16.71 -11.99 -2.34
C GLY A 95 15.19 -11.85 -2.55
N PHE A 96 14.50 -12.92 -2.96
CA PHE A 96 13.04 -12.94 -3.02
C PHE A 96 12.41 -12.89 -1.62
N ALA A 97 12.96 -13.65 -0.67
CA ALA A 97 12.49 -13.63 0.72
C ALA A 97 12.75 -12.27 1.39
N GLU A 98 13.90 -11.63 1.14
CA GLU A 98 14.23 -10.29 1.64
C GLU A 98 13.26 -9.23 1.11
N ARG A 99 12.89 -9.27 -0.18
CA ARG A 99 11.83 -8.39 -0.71
C ARG A 99 10.48 -8.64 -0.05
N ASN A 100 10.12 -9.88 0.21
CA ASN A 100 8.91 -10.21 0.95
C ASN A 100 8.95 -9.72 2.41
N ALA A 101 10.13 -9.72 3.05
CA ALA A 101 10.31 -9.20 4.40
C ALA A 101 10.01 -7.69 4.48
N ILE A 102 10.36 -6.94 3.43
CA ILE A 102 10.08 -5.51 3.35
C ILE A 102 8.60 -5.25 3.04
N ASN A 103 8.04 -5.98 2.08
CA ASN A 103 6.71 -5.70 1.52
C ASN A 103 5.57 -6.20 2.39
N ALA A 104 5.72 -7.37 3.03
CA ALA A 104 4.63 -8.01 3.74
C ALA A 104 4.09 -7.20 4.94
N PRO A 105 4.90 -6.51 5.76
CA PRO A 105 4.39 -5.63 6.80
C PRO A 105 3.50 -4.50 6.25
N ILE A 106 3.88 -3.90 5.13
CA ILE A 106 3.15 -2.77 4.52
C ILE A 106 1.86 -3.27 3.87
N GLN A 107 1.96 -4.21 2.93
CA GLN A 107 0.81 -4.75 2.22
C GLN A 107 -0.16 -5.48 3.16
N GLY A 108 0.39 -6.21 4.13
CA GLY A 108 -0.41 -6.89 5.13
C GLY A 108 -1.15 -5.92 6.04
N SER A 109 -0.53 -4.82 6.47
CA SER A 109 -1.20 -3.80 7.28
C SER A 109 -2.30 -3.08 6.51
N SER A 110 -2.10 -2.81 5.21
CA SER A 110 -3.14 -2.28 4.34
C SER A 110 -4.34 -3.24 4.24
N ALA A 111 -4.07 -4.55 4.08
CA ALA A 111 -5.11 -5.57 4.06
C ALA A 111 -5.82 -5.73 5.41
N ASP A 112 -5.14 -5.49 6.52
CA ASP A 112 -5.76 -5.50 7.85
C ASP A 112 -6.64 -4.26 8.02
N MET A 113 -6.18 -3.09 7.59
CA MET A 113 -6.90 -1.83 7.66
C MET A 113 -8.24 -1.90 6.93
N ILE A 114 -8.26 -2.37 5.68
CA ILE A 114 -9.50 -2.49 4.92
C ILE A 114 -10.49 -3.46 5.58
N LYS A 115 -10.01 -4.57 6.15
CA LYS A 115 -10.86 -5.53 6.86
C LYS A 115 -11.46 -4.95 8.14
N VAL A 116 -10.68 -4.20 8.90
CA VAL A 116 -11.19 -3.50 10.11
C VAL A 116 -12.26 -2.48 9.70
N ALA A 117 -12.00 -1.70 8.65
CA ALA A 117 -12.97 -0.76 8.10
C ALA A 117 -14.27 -1.48 7.71
N MET A 118 -14.18 -2.57 6.94
CA MET A 118 -15.35 -3.36 6.51
C MET A 118 -16.21 -3.85 7.68
N ILE A 119 -15.57 -4.37 8.73
CA ILE A 119 -16.29 -4.85 9.93
C ILE A 119 -17.02 -3.70 10.60
N ARG A 120 -16.34 -2.57 10.83
CA ARG A 120 -16.93 -1.40 11.50
C ARG A 120 -18.04 -0.77 10.66
N ILE A 121 -17.83 -0.61 9.35
CA ILE A 121 -18.87 -0.13 8.43
C ILE A 121 -20.12 -1.01 8.50
N TYR A 122 -19.93 -2.33 8.44
CA TYR A 122 -21.05 -3.28 8.52
C TYR A 122 -21.82 -3.15 9.83
N GLU A 123 -21.12 -3.00 10.97
CA GLU A 123 -21.75 -2.83 12.28
C GLU A 123 -22.52 -1.50 12.37
N GLU A 124 -21.94 -0.40 11.88
CA GLU A 124 -22.62 0.92 11.89
C GLU A 124 -23.81 0.95 10.93
N MET A 125 -23.71 0.35 9.73
CA MET A 125 -24.85 0.18 8.82
C MET A 125 -26.01 -0.58 9.50
N ARG A 126 -25.71 -1.65 10.25
CA ARG A 126 -26.73 -2.41 11.01
C ARG A 126 -27.36 -1.58 12.13
N LYS A 127 -26.56 -0.81 12.90
CA LYS A 127 -27.06 0.08 13.94
C LYS A 127 -27.99 1.15 13.37
N ALA A 128 -27.61 1.73 12.24
CA ALA A 128 -28.40 2.72 11.51
C ALA A 128 -29.60 2.10 10.73
N LYS A 129 -29.73 0.76 10.74
CA LYS A 129 -30.77 0.00 10.03
C LYS A 129 -30.82 0.29 8.52
N LEU A 130 -29.66 0.54 7.90
CA LEU A 130 -29.56 0.77 6.46
C LEU A 130 -29.89 -0.52 5.69
N LYS A 131 -30.57 -0.35 4.56
CA LYS A 131 -30.91 -1.42 3.61
C LYS A 131 -29.84 -1.54 2.51
N SER A 132 -29.04 -0.51 2.32
CA SER A 132 -27.86 -0.50 1.46
C SER A 132 -26.91 -1.64 1.81
N LYS A 133 -26.13 -2.13 0.85
CA LYS A 133 -25.28 -3.32 1.03
C LYS A 133 -23.88 -3.04 0.59
N MET A 134 -22.88 -3.46 1.37
CA MET A 134 -21.52 -3.61 0.92
C MET A 134 -21.44 -4.90 0.09
N ILE A 135 -21.10 -4.80 -1.19
CA ILE A 135 -21.18 -5.92 -2.13
C ILE A 135 -19.83 -6.46 -2.60
N LEU A 136 -18.80 -5.61 -2.65
CA LEU A 136 -17.49 -5.98 -3.17
C LEU A 136 -16.36 -5.25 -2.44
N GLN A 137 -15.20 -5.92 -2.35
CA GLN A 137 -13.93 -5.32 -2.01
C GLN A 137 -12.95 -5.64 -3.14
N VAL A 138 -12.36 -4.61 -3.75
CA VAL A 138 -11.40 -4.74 -4.83
C VAL A 138 -10.16 -3.93 -4.46
N HIS A 139 -9.05 -4.61 -4.16
CA HIS A 139 -7.82 -4.00 -3.65
C HIS A 139 -8.08 -3.15 -2.39
N ASP A 140 -8.10 -1.84 -2.52
CA ASP A 140 -8.32 -0.82 -1.48
C ASP A 140 -9.67 -0.09 -1.62
N GLU A 141 -10.52 -0.56 -2.53
CA GLU A 141 -11.86 -0.02 -2.76
C GLU A 141 -12.94 -0.89 -2.13
N LEU A 142 -13.99 -0.24 -1.62
CA LEU A 142 -15.24 -0.87 -1.19
C LEU A 142 -16.39 -0.40 -2.08
N VAL A 143 -17.14 -1.34 -2.62
CA VAL A 143 -18.28 -1.07 -3.49
C VAL A 143 -19.57 -1.37 -2.75
N PHE A 144 -20.53 -0.44 -2.83
CA PHE A 144 -21.82 -0.53 -2.18
C PHE A 144 -22.96 -0.45 -3.21
N ASP A 145 -23.98 -1.27 -3.01
CA ASP A 145 -25.31 -1.07 -3.58
C ASP A 145 -26.10 -0.19 -2.62
N ALA A 146 -26.23 1.10 -2.98
CA ALA A 146 -26.72 2.13 -2.07
C ALA A 146 -28.12 2.62 -2.48
N LEU A 147 -29.06 2.63 -1.52
CA LEU A 147 -30.32 3.33 -1.71
C LEU A 147 -30.09 4.84 -1.73
N ARG A 148 -30.75 5.55 -2.64
CA ARG A 148 -30.55 7.00 -2.83
C ARG A 148 -30.85 7.81 -1.56
N GLU A 149 -31.88 7.42 -0.83
CA GLU A 149 -32.25 8.04 0.45
C GLU A 149 -31.28 7.80 1.59
N GLU A 150 -30.44 6.77 1.49
CA GLU A 150 -29.44 6.41 2.52
C GLU A 150 -28.04 6.93 2.20
N LEU A 151 -27.82 7.48 1.01
CA LEU A 151 -26.51 7.77 0.44
C LEU A 151 -25.64 8.65 1.35
N GLU A 152 -26.16 9.74 1.88
CA GLU A 152 -25.40 10.67 2.71
C GLU A 152 -25.05 10.06 4.08
N THR A 153 -25.95 9.28 4.66
CA THR A 153 -25.68 8.53 5.89
C THR A 153 -24.60 7.48 5.65
N LEU A 154 -24.70 6.74 4.55
CA LEU A 154 -23.73 5.72 4.17
C LEU A 154 -22.35 6.33 3.95
N LYS A 155 -22.24 7.43 3.19
CA LYS A 155 -20.96 8.14 2.96
C LYS A 155 -20.32 8.56 4.28
N THR A 156 -21.09 9.11 5.21
CA THR A 156 -20.59 9.54 6.53
C THR A 156 -20.01 8.37 7.32
N ILE A 157 -20.69 7.23 7.31
CA ILE A 157 -20.22 6.00 7.98
C ILE A 157 -18.94 5.50 7.32
N VAL A 158 -18.95 5.35 5.99
CA VAL A 158 -17.83 4.80 5.23
C VAL A 158 -16.58 5.66 5.40
N GLU A 159 -16.69 6.98 5.23
CA GLU A 159 -15.57 7.90 5.39
C GLU A 159 -14.93 7.78 6.78
N LYS A 160 -15.76 7.86 7.81
CA LYS A 160 -15.29 7.78 9.20
C LYS A 160 -14.58 6.46 9.48
N GLU A 161 -15.22 5.33 9.19
CA GLU A 161 -14.70 4.02 9.56
C GLU A 161 -13.50 3.59 8.73
N MET A 162 -13.39 4.02 7.46
CA MET A 162 -12.18 3.82 6.66
C MET A 162 -11.03 4.68 7.16
N ARG A 163 -11.28 5.95 7.47
CA ARG A 163 -10.26 6.90 7.93
C ARG A 163 -9.69 6.54 9.30
N GLU A 164 -10.53 5.99 10.18
CA GLU A 164 -10.20 5.66 11.56
C GLU A 164 -9.90 4.17 11.78
N ALA A 165 -9.78 3.38 10.70
CA ALA A 165 -9.61 1.93 10.79
C ALA A 165 -8.37 1.52 11.58
N LEU A 166 -7.25 2.21 11.38
CA LEU A 166 -6.01 2.03 12.15
C LEU A 166 -5.45 3.39 12.60
N PRO A 167 -4.85 3.46 13.82
CA PRO A 167 -4.22 4.68 14.32
C PRO A 167 -2.88 4.89 13.60
N LEU A 168 -2.89 5.59 12.47
CA LEU A 168 -1.70 5.95 11.72
C LEU A 168 -1.22 7.37 12.08
N LYS A 169 0.09 7.61 11.98
CA LYS A 169 0.68 8.96 12.16
C LYS A 169 0.46 9.88 10.95
N VAL A 170 0.01 9.29 9.83
CA VAL A 170 -0.32 10.01 8.60
C VAL A 170 -1.82 9.96 8.39
N PRO A 171 -2.44 11.02 7.84
CA PRO A 171 -3.87 11.02 7.57
C PRO A 171 -4.20 10.01 6.46
N VAL A 172 -5.29 9.30 6.63
CA VAL A 172 -5.91 8.48 5.57
C VAL A 172 -6.96 9.34 4.88
N VAL A 173 -6.79 9.54 3.59
CA VAL A 173 -7.76 10.25 2.75
C VAL A 173 -8.62 9.22 2.04
N VAL A 174 -9.93 9.37 2.13
CA VAL A 174 -10.92 8.51 1.50
C VAL A 174 -11.59 9.29 0.39
N GLU A 175 -11.49 8.81 -0.84
CA GLU A 175 -12.20 9.35 -1.99
C GLU A 175 -13.48 8.53 -2.20
N MET A 176 -14.60 9.20 -2.47
CA MET A 176 -15.90 8.56 -2.64
C MET A 176 -16.60 9.12 -3.87
N ASN A 177 -16.94 8.25 -4.77
CA ASN A 177 -17.70 8.57 -5.97
C ASN A 177 -19.03 7.79 -6.00
N THR A 178 -19.97 8.28 -6.80
CA THR A 178 -21.28 7.64 -6.98
C THR A 178 -21.63 7.60 -8.46
N GLY A 179 -22.27 6.53 -8.87
CA GLY A 179 -22.73 6.34 -10.24
C GLY A 179 -23.84 5.29 -10.30
N GLU A 180 -24.49 5.15 -11.46
CA GLU A 180 -25.50 4.11 -11.67
C GLU A 180 -24.91 2.70 -11.80
N ASN A 181 -23.62 2.62 -11.99
CA ASN A 181 -22.84 1.39 -12.00
C ASN A 181 -21.40 1.69 -11.59
N TRP A 182 -20.62 0.65 -11.32
CA TRP A 182 -19.23 0.79 -10.86
C TRP A 182 -18.34 1.55 -11.85
N LEU A 183 -18.52 1.32 -13.15
CA LEU A 183 -17.73 2.02 -14.19
C LEU A 183 -17.94 3.54 -14.14
N ASN A 184 -19.17 3.99 -13.85
CA ASN A 184 -19.49 5.42 -13.79
C ASN A 184 -19.08 6.06 -12.43
N ALA A 185 -18.85 5.24 -11.43
CA ALA A 185 -18.39 5.67 -10.10
C ALA A 185 -16.87 5.64 -9.95
N HIS A 186 -16.12 5.02 -10.89
CA HIS A 186 -14.67 4.82 -10.81
C HIS A 186 -13.88 5.95 -11.47
#